data_7a28709bec4ad727f07d51dea92c7c78
#
_entry.id   7a28709bec4ad727f07d51dea92c7c78
#
_cell.length_a   1.000
_cell.length_b   1.000
_cell.length_c   1.000
_cell.angle_alpha   90.00
_cell.angle_beta   90.00
_cell.angle_gamma   90.00
#
_symmetry.space_group_name_H-M   'P 1'
#
loop_
_entity.id
_entity.type
_entity.pdbx_description
1 polymer ?
#
loop_
_entity_poly.entity_id
_entity_poly.type
_entity_poly.pdbx_seq_one_letter_code
_entity_poly.pdbx_strand_id
1 'polypeptide(L)'
;MTSTSLAQALRACASGIYAAEAAAGMLIAHATWLDRDDFRRFIDDAPGTGMAAIDWPAAAAALSAGQLPSSQGEQKMLRMAASIAGHAPVSLGDTITGIDDHNIQIVVGAILHASGQRQFPSIP
;
A
#
# COMPACT_ATOMS: atom_id res chain seq x y z
N MET A 1 -8.22 17.02 -2.91
CA MET A 1 -8.61 15.99 -1.92
C MET A 1 -7.59 16.02 -0.79
N THR A 2 -8.04 16.07 0.45
CA THR A 2 -7.16 15.99 1.61
C THR A 2 -6.67 14.55 1.79
N SER A 3 -5.57 14.37 2.56
CA SER A 3 -5.06 13.02 2.87
C SER A 3 -6.12 12.14 3.54
N THR A 4 -6.92 12.70 4.45
CA THR A 4 -7.99 11.96 5.12
C THR A 4 -9.07 11.53 4.13
N SER A 5 -9.48 12.42 3.23
CA SER A 5 -10.48 12.10 2.19
C SER A 5 -9.95 11.05 1.23
N LEU A 6 -8.67 11.13 0.86
CA LEU A 6 -8.05 10.16 -0.02
C LEU A 6 -8.01 8.78 0.65
N ALA A 7 -7.61 8.71 1.92
CA ALA A 7 -7.58 7.44 2.67
C ALA A 7 -8.98 6.81 2.71
N GLN A 8 -10.00 7.60 3.00
CA GLN A 8 -11.37 7.11 3.02
C GLN A 8 -11.81 6.59 1.65
N ALA A 9 -11.47 7.31 0.58
CA ALA A 9 -11.82 6.92 -0.79
C ALA A 9 -11.13 5.61 -1.19
N LEU A 10 -9.86 5.45 -0.83
CA LEU A 10 -9.11 4.21 -1.10
C LEU A 10 -9.71 3.03 -0.34
N ARG A 11 -10.07 3.22 0.93
CA ARG A 11 -10.71 2.18 1.72
C ARG A 11 -12.07 1.79 1.17
N ALA A 12 -12.86 2.77 0.74
CA ALA A 12 -14.18 2.51 0.16
C ALA A 12 -14.06 1.65 -1.11
N CYS A 13 -13.11 1.97 -1.98
CA CYS A 13 -12.90 1.22 -3.21
C CYS A 13 -12.42 -0.21 -2.95
N ALA A 14 -11.59 -0.41 -1.95
CA ALA A 14 -11.02 -1.72 -1.61
C ALA A 14 -11.98 -2.61 -0.81
N SER A 15 -13.06 -2.05 -0.29
CA SER A 15 -13.96 -2.73 0.65
C SER A 15 -14.47 -4.06 0.10
N GLY A 16 -14.37 -5.09 0.92
CA GLY A 16 -14.87 -6.44 0.59
C GLY A 16 -13.81 -7.38 -0.01
N ILE A 17 -12.65 -6.86 -0.38
CA ILE A 17 -11.55 -7.67 -0.89
C ILE A 17 -10.38 -7.55 0.06
N TYR A 18 -10.10 -8.59 0.83
CA TYR A 18 -9.11 -8.51 1.92
C TYR A 18 -7.72 -8.11 1.44
N ALA A 19 -7.25 -8.64 0.33
CA ALA A 19 -5.95 -8.28 -0.20
C ALA A 19 -5.89 -6.80 -0.62
N ALA A 20 -6.96 -6.30 -1.25
CA ALA A 20 -7.04 -4.89 -1.63
C ALA A 20 -7.11 -3.99 -0.40
N GLU A 21 -7.89 -4.38 0.60
CA GLU A 21 -7.98 -3.64 1.87
C GLU A 21 -6.62 -3.58 2.57
N ALA A 22 -5.90 -4.70 2.58
CA ALA A 22 -4.57 -4.79 3.21
C ALA A 22 -3.56 -3.90 2.49
N ALA A 23 -3.52 -3.94 1.17
CA ALA A 23 -2.60 -3.12 0.39
C ALA A 23 -2.87 -1.63 0.55
N ALA A 24 -4.12 -1.21 0.46
CA ALA A 24 -4.51 0.17 0.70
C ALA A 24 -4.16 0.59 2.13
N GLY A 25 -4.44 -0.27 3.11
CA GLY A 25 -4.13 -0.02 4.52
C GLY A 25 -2.64 0.18 4.77
N MET A 26 -1.77 -0.56 4.07
CA MET A 26 -0.33 -0.37 4.17
C MET A 26 0.08 1.04 3.77
N LEU A 27 -0.38 1.52 2.62
CA LEU A 27 0.01 2.86 2.15
C LEU A 27 -0.59 3.95 3.03
N ILE A 28 -1.79 3.75 3.57
CA ILE A 28 -2.40 4.69 4.49
C ILE A 28 -1.61 4.76 5.81
N ALA A 29 -1.27 3.61 6.38
CA ALA A 29 -0.51 3.56 7.63
C ALA A 29 0.92 4.09 7.49
N HIS A 30 1.57 3.78 6.37
CA HIS A 30 2.92 4.26 6.07
C HIS A 30 2.91 5.76 5.72
N ALA A 31 1.85 6.23 5.08
CA ALA A 31 1.54 7.61 4.72
C ALA A 31 2.44 8.24 3.65
N THR A 32 3.71 7.91 3.58
CA THR A 32 4.70 8.60 2.75
C THR A 32 4.29 8.72 1.29
N TRP A 33 3.85 7.61 0.68
CA TRP A 33 3.52 7.60 -0.75
C TRP A 33 2.29 8.44 -1.06
N LEU A 34 1.27 8.39 -0.22
CA LEU A 34 0.03 9.13 -0.46
C LEU A 34 0.20 10.64 -0.32
N ASP A 35 1.25 11.08 0.37
CA ASP A 35 1.56 12.51 0.52
C ASP A 35 2.42 13.06 -0.62
N ARG A 36 2.88 12.22 -1.53
CA ARG A 36 3.75 12.63 -2.63
C ARG A 36 2.95 12.99 -3.88
N ASP A 37 3.23 14.15 -4.44
CA ASP A 37 2.58 14.60 -5.68
C ASP A 37 2.91 13.69 -6.86
N ASP A 38 4.14 13.18 -6.93
CA ASP A 38 4.57 12.32 -8.03
C ASP A 38 3.91 10.93 -7.98
N PHE A 39 3.41 10.51 -6.82
CA PHE A 39 2.67 9.25 -6.70
C PHE A 39 1.19 9.42 -7.04
N ARG A 40 0.64 10.59 -6.85
CA ARG A 40 -0.80 10.83 -7.03
C ARG A 40 -1.28 10.58 -8.46
N ARG A 41 -0.40 10.65 -9.44
CA ARG A 41 -0.76 10.33 -10.83
C ARG A 41 -1.16 8.88 -11.02
N PHE A 42 -0.81 7.99 -10.08
CA PHE A 42 -1.21 6.58 -10.11
C PHE A 42 -2.49 6.32 -9.33
N ILE A 43 -3.12 7.35 -8.83
CA ILE A 43 -4.37 7.24 -8.11
C ILE A 43 -5.49 7.73 -9.01
N ASP A 44 -6.40 6.80 -9.32
CA ASP A 44 -7.59 7.13 -10.10
C ASP A 44 -8.69 7.54 -9.13
N ASP A 45 -8.97 8.83 -9.13
CA ASP A 45 -10.01 9.43 -8.30
C ASP A 45 -11.25 9.61 -9.16
N ALA A 46 -12.30 8.86 -8.85
CA ALA A 46 -13.58 8.96 -9.57
C ALA A 46 -14.46 10.02 -8.90
N PRO A 47 -14.50 11.26 -9.44
CA PRO A 47 -15.23 12.37 -8.81
C PRO A 47 -16.70 12.03 -8.59
N GLY A 48 -17.21 12.38 -7.41
CA GLY A 48 -18.63 12.18 -7.07
C GLY A 48 -18.97 10.78 -6.58
N THR A 49 -18.02 9.83 -6.60
CA THR A 49 -18.29 8.46 -6.14
C THR A 49 -17.81 8.20 -4.72
N GLY A 50 -16.94 9.05 -4.18
CA GLY A 50 -16.28 8.80 -2.90
C GLY A 50 -15.27 7.66 -2.93
N MET A 51 -14.84 7.24 -4.11
CA MET A 51 -13.91 6.12 -4.29
C MET A 51 -12.66 6.57 -5.04
N ALA A 52 -11.52 5.94 -4.71
CA ALA A 52 -10.26 6.10 -5.42
C ALA A 52 -9.53 4.77 -5.44
N ALA A 53 -8.82 4.49 -6.52
CA ALA A 53 -8.06 3.26 -6.70
C ALA A 53 -6.63 3.57 -7.09
N ILE A 54 -5.71 2.71 -6.66
CA ILE A 54 -4.31 2.81 -7.05
C ILE A 54 -4.08 1.93 -8.26
N ASP A 55 -3.44 2.48 -9.28
CA ASP A 55 -2.96 1.71 -10.42
C ASP A 55 -1.66 1.02 -10.03
N TRP A 56 -1.78 -0.13 -9.38
CA TRP A 56 -0.64 -0.86 -8.84
C TRP A 56 0.39 -1.24 -9.91
N PRO A 57 -0.02 -1.77 -11.08
CA PRO A 57 0.96 -2.12 -12.12
C PRO A 57 1.75 -0.90 -12.60
N ALA A 58 1.09 0.22 -12.82
CA ALA A 58 1.76 1.44 -13.27
C ALA A 58 2.69 2.01 -12.20
N ALA A 59 2.27 1.99 -10.94
CA ALA A 59 3.10 2.45 -9.82
C ALA A 59 4.35 1.57 -9.66
N ALA A 60 4.19 0.26 -9.72
CA ALA A 60 5.31 -0.68 -9.61
C ALA A 60 6.28 -0.52 -10.78
N ALA A 61 5.77 -0.34 -11.99
CA ALA A 61 6.60 -0.12 -13.17
C ALA A 61 7.39 1.19 -13.07
N ALA A 62 6.76 2.26 -12.61
CA ALA A 62 7.41 3.56 -12.43
C ALA A 62 8.52 3.47 -11.37
N LEU A 63 8.28 2.74 -10.28
CA LEU A 63 9.29 2.52 -9.25
C LEU A 63 10.49 1.78 -9.82
N SER A 64 10.26 0.72 -10.57
CA SER A 64 11.33 -0.08 -11.18
C SER A 64 12.11 0.70 -12.23
N ALA A 65 11.46 1.64 -12.91
CA ALA A 65 12.08 2.50 -13.92
C ALA A 65 12.83 3.69 -13.33
N GLY A 66 12.87 3.85 -12.01
CA GLY A 66 13.55 4.96 -11.35
C GLY A 66 12.79 6.28 -11.41
N GLN A 67 11.51 6.24 -11.73
CA GLN A 67 10.66 7.44 -11.87
C GLN A 67 10.07 7.92 -10.54
N LEU A 68 10.27 7.16 -9.47
CA LEU A 68 9.81 7.50 -8.12
C LEU A 68 11.01 7.46 -7.17
N PRO A 69 11.88 8.49 -7.20
CA PRO A 69 13.05 8.55 -6.32
C PRO A 69 12.62 8.45 -4.86
N SER A 70 13.24 7.54 -4.11
CA SER A 70 12.81 7.26 -2.75
C SER A 70 13.88 6.44 -2.02
N SER A 71 13.78 6.37 -0.70
CA SER A 71 14.64 5.50 0.09
C SER A 71 14.34 4.04 -0.18
N GLN A 72 15.29 3.15 0.18
CA GLN A 72 15.07 1.72 0.03
C GLN A 72 13.88 1.24 0.86
N GLY A 73 13.71 1.77 2.06
CA GLY A 73 12.57 1.42 2.91
C GLY A 73 11.25 1.80 2.29
N GLU A 74 11.16 3.00 1.74
CA GLU A 74 9.96 3.47 1.04
C GLU A 74 9.65 2.60 -0.18
N GLN A 75 10.67 2.25 -0.96
CA GLN A 75 10.50 1.39 -2.13
C GLN A 75 9.99 0.01 -1.73
N LYS A 76 10.56 -0.57 -0.66
CA LYS A 76 10.14 -1.89 -0.18
C LYS A 76 8.67 -1.88 0.26
N MET A 77 8.24 -0.84 0.94
CA MET A 77 6.84 -0.71 1.37
C MET A 77 5.90 -0.66 0.17
N LEU A 78 6.22 0.11 -0.86
CA LEU A 78 5.39 0.17 -2.06
C LEU A 78 5.37 -1.16 -2.81
N ARG A 79 6.54 -1.80 -2.96
CA ARG A 79 6.61 -3.11 -3.63
C ARG A 79 5.81 -4.17 -2.89
N MET A 80 5.89 -4.17 -1.57
CA MET A 80 5.14 -5.13 -0.75
C MET A 80 3.64 -4.90 -0.89
N ALA A 81 3.20 -3.64 -0.85
CA ALA A 81 1.79 -3.33 -1.02
C ALA A 81 1.28 -3.77 -2.40
N ALA A 82 2.03 -3.49 -3.46
CA ALA A 82 1.67 -3.91 -4.81
C ALA A 82 1.59 -5.43 -4.94
N SER A 83 2.48 -6.15 -4.26
CA SER A 83 2.47 -7.61 -4.26
C SER A 83 1.25 -8.17 -3.52
N ILE A 84 0.92 -7.61 -2.36
CA ILE A 84 -0.27 -8.02 -1.61
C ILE A 84 -1.54 -7.75 -2.42
N ALA A 85 -1.57 -6.65 -3.16
CA ALA A 85 -2.68 -6.35 -4.06
C ALA A 85 -2.76 -7.30 -5.25
N GLY A 86 -1.74 -8.13 -5.48
CA GLY A 86 -1.74 -9.13 -6.53
C GLY A 86 -1.23 -8.67 -7.88
N HIS A 87 -0.52 -7.54 -7.92
CA HIS A 87 -0.14 -6.90 -9.19
C HIS A 87 1.36 -6.90 -9.48
N ALA A 88 2.21 -7.34 -8.54
CA ALA A 88 3.64 -7.37 -8.78
C ALA A 88 4.29 -8.40 -7.85
N PRO A 89 5.08 -9.34 -8.39
CA PRO A 89 5.79 -10.29 -7.54
C PRO A 89 6.95 -9.61 -6.82
N VAL A 90 7.27 -10.11 -5.63
CA VAL A 90 8.45 -9.67 -4.88
C VAL A 90 9.20 -10.89 -4.35
N SER A 91 10.51 -10.73 -4.18
CA SER A 91 11.29 -11.66 -3.37
C SER A 91 11.05 -11.28 -1.91
N LEU A 92 10.27 -12.08 -1.20
CA LEU A 92 9.83 -11.73 0.14
C LEU A 92 11.02 -11.53 1.09
N GLY A 93 11.97 -12.47 1.10
CA GLY A 93 13.12 -12.39 1.98
C GLY A 93 13.96 -11.14 1.75
N ASP A 94 14.21 -10.81 0.48
CA ASP A 94 14.99 -9.61 0.13
C ASP A 94 14.22 -8.33 0.49
N THR A 95 12.91 -8.35 0.34
CA THR A 95 12.09 -7.17 0.57
C THR A 95 11.93 -6.87 2.05
N ILE A 96 11.75 -7.87 2.89
CA ILE A 96 11.55 -7.64 4.33
C ILE A 96 12.86 -7.42 5.10
N THR A 97 14.01 -7.81 4.52
CA THR A 97 15.29 -7.61 5.17
C THR A 97 15.60 -6.11 5.25
N GLY A 98 15.91 -5.64 6.44
CA GLY A 98 16.29 -4.23 6.65
C GLY A 98 15.12 -3.27 6.78
N ILE A 99 13.88 -3.74 6.74
CA ILE A 99 12.73 -2.90 7.06
C ILE A 99 12.76 -2.58 8.57
N ASP A 100 12.51 -1.33 8.93
CA ASP A 100 12.52 -0.94 10.33
C ASP A 100 11.32 -1.52 11.11
N ASP A 101 11.40 -1.43 12.45
CA ASP A 101 10.41 -2.06 13.34
C ASP A 101 8.99 -1.56 13.11
N HIS A 102 8.84 -0.26 12.84
CA HIS A 102 7.52 0.33 12.60
C HIS A 102 6.93 -0.22 11.31
N ASN A 103 7.71 -0.23 10.24
CA ASN A 103 7.25 -0.66 8.93
C ASN A 103 7.00 -2.17 8.88
N ILE A 104 7.81 -2.98 9.56
CA ILE A 104 7.56 -4.42 9.58
C ILE A 104 6.23 -4.75 10.29
N GLN A 105 5.85 -3.99 11.29
CA GLN A 105 4.55 -4.19 11.94
C GLN A 105 3.40 -3.88 10.99
N ILE A 106 3.54 -2.85 10.15
CA ILE A 106 2.55 -2.54 9.12
C ILE A 106 2.44 -3.71 8.15
N VAL A 107 3.56 -4.27 7.70
CA VAL A 107 3.59 -5.40 6.77
C VAL A 107 2.92 -6.63 7.38
N VAL A 108 3.26 -6.96 8.62
CA VAL A 108 2.67 -8.12 9.32
C VAL A 108 1.15 -7.96 9.44
N GLY A 109 0.69 -6.75 9.80
CA GLY A 109 -0.73 -6.46 9.87
C GLY A 109 -1.44 -6.63 8.55
N ALA A 110 -0.81 -6.18 7.48
CA ALA A 110 -1.35 -6.33 6.14
C ALA A 110 -1.47 -7.80 5.73
N ILE A 111 -0.44 -8.60 6.03
CA ILE A 111 -0.45 -10.04 5.72
C ILE A 111 -1.59 -10.73 6.45
N LEU A 112 -1.74 -10.47 7.74
CA LEU A 112 -2.82 -11.06 8.53
C LEU A 112 -4.19 -10.64 7.99
N HIS A 113 -4.36 -9.39 7.66
CA HIS A 113 -5.62 -8.89 7.08
C HIS A 113 -5.91 -9.54 5.73
N ALA A 114 -4.92 -9.62 4.86
CA ALA A 114 -5.06 -10.24 3.54
C ALA A 114 -5.44 -11.72 3.64
N SER A 115 -5.01 -12.40 4.70
CA SER A 115 -5.35 -13.81 4.94
C SER A 115 -6.76 -14.01 5.47
N GLY A 116 -7.49 -12.94 5.74
CA GLY A 116 -8.85 -12.99 6.29
C GLY A 116 -8.94 -12.80 7.78
N GLN A 117 -7.81 -12.62 8.48
CA GLN A 117 -7.81 -12.34 9.91
C GLN A 117 -7.99 -10.84 10.13
N ARG A 118 -9.09 -10.44 10.73
CA ARG A 118 -9.42 -9.03 10.91
C ARG A 118 -8.83 -8.40 12.16
N GLN A 119 -8.30 -9.22 13.03
CA GLN A 119 -7.68 -8.76 14.27
C GLN A 119 -6.29 -9.34 14.36
N PHE A 120 -5.36 -8.50 14.79
CA PHE A 120 -4.07 -9.01 15.22
C PHE A 120 -4.29 -9.97 16.38
N PRO A 121 -3.57 -11.10 16.42
CA PRO A 121 -3.53 -11.89 17.64
C PRO A 121 -3.06 -10.96 18.74
N SER A 122 -3.77 -11.00 19.88
CA SER A 122 -3.27 -10.29 21.06
C SER A 122 -1.89 -10.83 21.37
N ILE A 123 -0.91 -10.01 21.22
CA ILE A 123 0.44 -10.36 21.64
C ILE A 123 0.48 -10.06 23.13
N PRO A 124 0.70 -11.07 23.97
CA PRO A 124 0.79 -10.85 25.40
C PRO A 124 1.94 -9.91 25.74
#